data_42aecf1038cc663748e13fe07ef37874
#
_entry.id   42aecf1038cc663748e13fe07ef37874
#
_cell.length_a   1.000
_cell.length_b   1.000
_cell.length_c   1.000
_cell.angle_alpha   90.00
_cell.angle_beta   90.00
_cell.angle_gamma   90.00
#
_symmetry.space_group_name_H-M   'P 1'
#
loop_
_entity.id
_entity.type
_entity.pdbx_description
1 polymer ?
#
loop_
_entity_poly.entity_id
_entity_poly.type
_entity_poly.pdbx_seq_one_letter_code
_entity_poly.pdbx_strand_id
1 'polypeptide(L)'
;SFCGPSDIKVVILGQDPYPNAKDAMGLSFSVDRSTKPLPGSLRNIRKELSRHYTPMPDHGDLTGWAKQGVLLLNTVLTVDEGDAASHSKKAQWEHFTHHILKALAKEKKPMVVLAWGKHAHKAAQFFTYPQKVIKTSHPSGLAHYRAGNDFSAFSGSDCFLNSNLFLLQH
;
A
#
# COMPACT_ATOMS: atom_id res chain seq x y z
N SER A 1 6.02 11.02 -13.22
CA SER A 1 5.25 11.27 -11.98
C SER A 1 3.76 11.29 -12.30
N PHE A 2 2.92 10.70 -11.44
CA PHE A 2 1.46 10.67 -11.62
C PHE A 2 0.78 11.85 -10.91
N CYS A 3 1.37 12.38 -9.84
CA CYS A 3 0.90 13.53 -9.08
C CYS A 3 2.06 14.17 -8.30
N GLY A 4 1.91 15.40 -7.86
CA GLY A 4 2.85 16.07 -6.97
C GLY A 4 2.69 15.63 -5.50
N PRO A 5 3.69 15.89 -4.62
CA PRO A 5 3.58 15.58 -3.19
C PRO A 5 2.36 16.24 -2.53
N SER A 6 2.00 17.45 -2.96
CA SER A 6 0.82 18.18 -2.47
C SER A 6 -0.51 17.51 -2.79
N ASP A 7 -0.54 16.68 -3.84
CA ASP A 7 -1.78 16.04 -4.32
C ASP A 7 -2.02 14.67 -3.67
N ILE A 8 -1.04 14.16 -2.90
CA ILE A 8 -1.15 12.85 -2.24
C ILE A 8 -2.21 12.92 -1.14
N LYS A 9 -3.23 12.07 -1.26
CA LYS A 9 -4.34 11.92 -0.32
C LYS A 9 -4.28 10.61 0.45
N VAL A 10 -3.72 9.57 -0.17
CA VAL A 10 -3.59 8.23 0.42
C VAL A 10 -2.17 7.72 0.21
N VAL A 11 -1.62 7.08 1.23
CA VAL A 11 -0.35 6.35 1.15
C VAL A 11 -0.61 4.88 1.40
N ILE A 12 -0.21 4.02 0.49
CA ILE A 12 -0.25 2.56 0.64
C ILE A 12 1.19 2.06 0.68
N LEU A 13 1.55 1.42 1.77
CA LEU A 13 2.92 0.96 2.01
C LEU A 13 3.05 -0.53 1.70
N GLY A 14 3.86 -0.85 0.69
CA GLY A 14 4.35 -2.19 0.40
C GLY A 14 5.72 -2.45 1.04
N GLN A 15 6.19 -3.69 0.99
CA GLN A 15 7.50 -4.07 1.49
C GLN A 15 8.56 -3.90 0.40
N ASP A 16 8.51 -4.69 -0.64
CA ASP A 16 9.45 -4.75 -1.76
C ASP A 16 8.71 -5.04 -3.08
N PRO A 17 9.35 -4.85 -4.25
CA PRO A 17 8.75 -5.19 -5.52
C PRO A 17 8.48 -6.70 -5.64
N TYR A 18 7.57 -7.08 -6.51
CA TYR A 18 7.43 -8.49 -6.88
C TYR A 18 8.75 -9.03 -7.44
N PRO A 19 9.20 -10.23 -6.99
CA PRO A 19 10.46 -10.80 -7.46
C PRO A 19 10.39 -11.31 -8.91
N ASN A 20 9.20 -11.48 -9.46
CA ASN A 20 9.03 -11.77 -10.87
C ASN A 20 9.12 -10.45 -11.67
N ALA A 21 10.12 -10.35 -12.55
CA ALA A 21 10.38 -9.15 -13.36
C ALA A 21 9.18 -8.71 -14.22
N LYS A 22 8.28 -9.64 -14.58
CA LYS A 22 7.08 -9.34 -15.36
C LYS A 22 5.96 -8.70 -14.55
N ASP A 23 6.01 -8.80 -13.21
CA ASP A 23 4.95 -8.32 -12.33
C ASP A 23 5.24 -6.92 -11.77
N ALA A 24 6.53 -6.61 -11.49
CA ALA A 24 6.91 -5.32 -10.94
C ALA A 24 6.80 -4.20 -12.00
N MET A 25 6.08 -3.13 -11.68
CA MET A 25 5.87 -1.99 -12.59
C MET A 25 6.11 -0.62 -11.94
N GLY A 26 6.83 -0.57 -10.81
CA GLY A 26 7.19 0.67 -10.12
C GLY A 26 6.11 1.24 -9.19
N LEU A 27 4.98 0.56 -9.01
CA LEU A 27 3.92 0.88 -8.05
C LEU A 27 3.71 -0.32 -7.13
N SER A 28 3.71 -0.13 -5.82
CA SER A 28 3.50 -1.23 -4.87
C SER A 28 2.17 -1.94 -5.13
N PHE A 29 2.17 -3.27 -5.05
CA PHE A 29 1.03 -4.17 -5.33
C PHE A 29 0.53 -4.19 -6.78
N SER A 30 0.86 -3.20 -7.61
CA SER A 30 0.39 -3.10 -8.99
C SER A 30 1.13 -4.06 -9.92
N VAL A 31 0.41 -4.57 -10.91
CA VAL A 31 0.96 -5.37 -12.01
C VAL A 31 0.41 -4.87 -13.34
N ASP A 32 1.06 -5.25 -14.44
CA ASP A 32 0.56 -4.93 -15.78
C ASP A 32 -0.87 -5.46 -15.99
N ARG A 33 -1.63 -4.77 -16.83
CA ARG A 33 -3.03 -5.14 -17.14
C ARG A 33 -3.18 -6.55 -17.68
N SER A 34 -2.19 -7.03 -18.39
CA SER A 34 -2.15 -8.36 -18.99
C SER A 34 -1.77 -9.47 -18.00
N THR A 35 -1.25 -9.13 -16.81
CA THR A 35 -0.81 -10.13 -15.83
C THR A 35 -1.96 -11.02 -15.36
N LYS A 36 -1.86 -12.29 -15.65
CA LYS A 36 -2.78 -13.34 -15.22
C LYS A 36 -1.98 -14.63 -14.89
N PRO A 37 -2.28 -15.31 -13.79
CA PRO A 37 -3.22 -14.93 -12.73
C PRO A 37 -2.69 -13.76 -11.89
N LEU A 38 -3.59 -12.99 -11.27
CA LEU A 38 -3.18 -11.90 -10.37
C LEU A 38 -2.43 -12.43 -9.15
N PRO A 39 -1.40 -11.72 -8.65
CA PRO A 39 -0.74 -12.04 -7.38
C PRO A 39 -1.72 -12.18 -6.21
N GLY A 40 -1.38 -13.03 -5.24
CA GLY A 40 -2.27 -13.36 -4.11
C GLY A 40 -2.70 -12.14 -3.29
N SER A 41 -1.76 -11.25 -2.97
CA SER A 41 -2.07 -9.99 -2.26
C SER A 41 -3.08 -9.15 -3.03
N LEU A 42 -2.90 -9.00 -4.33
CA LEU A 42 -3.76 -8.19 -5.18
C LEU A 42 -5.16 -8.80 -5.33
N ARG A 43 -5.28 -10.14 -5.38
CA ARG A 43 -6.58 -10.81 -5.32
C ARG A 43 -7.35 -10.48 -4.03
N ASN A 44 -6.66 -10.50 -2.89
CA ASN A 44 -7.26 -10.18 -1.60
C ASN A 44 -7.62 -8.69 -1.48
N ILE A 45 -6.78 -7.79 -2.01
CA ILE A 45 -7.09 -6.35 -2.12
C ILE A 45 -8.38 -6.15 -2.92
N ARG A 46 -8.50 -6.78 -4.07
CA ARG A 46 -9.72 -6.70 -4.90
C ARG A 46 -10.94 -7.25 -4.19
N LYS A 47 -10.79 -8.38 -3.48
CA LYS A 47 -11.88 -8.99 -2.70
C LYS A 47 -12.36 -8.04 -1.59
N GLU A 48 -11.46 -7.38 -0.88
CA GLU A 48 -11.83 -6.41 0.16
C GLU A 48 -12.51 -5.17 -0.45
N LEU A 49 -11.99 -4.64 -1.56
CA LEU A 49 -12.62 -3.54 -2.30
C LEU A 49 -14.04 -3.88 -2.76
N SER A 50 -14.25 -5.09 -3.31
CA SER A 50 -15.54 -5.51 -3.87
C SER A 50 -16.66 -5.61 -2.84
N ARG A 51 -16.36 -5.52 -1.56
CA ARG A 51 -17.37 -5.45 -0.49
C ARG A 51 -18.21 -4.16 -0.56
N HIS A 52 -17.63 -3.09 -1.07
CA HIS A 52 -18.27 -1.76 -1.10
C HIS A 52 -18.27 -1.10 -2.48
N TYR A 53 -17.43 -1.58 -3.40
CA TYR A 53 -17.26 -0.95 -4.71
C TYR A 53 -17.41 -1.96 -5.83
N THR A 54 -18.42 -1.77 -6.67
CA THR A 54 -18.69 -2.60 -7.85
C THR A 54 -19.17 -1.73 -9.01
N PRO A 55 -18.86 -2.09 -10.27
CA PRO A 55 -18.06 -3.22 -10.72
C PRO A 55 -16.56 -3.02 -10.48
N MET A 56 -15.80 -4.11 -10.31
CA MET A 56 -14.34 -4.09 -10.20
C MET A 56 -13.67 -4.23 -11.57
N PRO A 57 -12.61 -3.47 -11.86
CA PRO A 57 -11.82 -3.66 -13.08
C PRO A 57 -11.25 -5.08 -13.18
N ASP A 58 -11.24 -5.66 -14.39
CA ASP A 58 -10.66 -7.00 -14.61
C ASP A 58 -9.16 -6.97 -14.89
N HIS A 59 -8.41 -6.20 -14.12
CA HIS A 59 -6.95 -6.13 -14.21
C HIS A 59 -6.33 -5.76 -12.87
N GLY A 60 -4.99 -5.90 -12.77
CA GLY A 60 -4.22 -5.57 -11.56
C GLY A 60 -3.44 -4.25 -11.64
N ASP A 61 -3.64 -3.45 -12.69
CA ASP A 61 -3.00 -2.16 -12.86
C ASP A 61 -3.65 -1.10 -11.94
N LEU A 62 -2.88 -0.57 -11.00
CA LEU A 62 -3.29 0.44 -10.04
C LEU A 62 -2.88 1.88 -10.44
N THR A 63 -2.44 2.09 -11.68
CA THR A 63 -2.10 3.41 -12.21
C THR A 63 -3.24 4.43 -12.04
N GLY A 64 -4.49 3.97 -12.15
CA GLY A 64 -5.67 4.81 -11.90
C GLY A 64 -5.74 5.36 -10.47
N TRP A 65 -5.25 4.61 -9.50
CA TRP A 65 -5.14 5.10 -8.12
C TRP A 65 -4.04 6.14 -7.98
N ALA A 66 -2.86 5.86 -8.57
CA ALA A 66 -1.74 6.81 -8.54
C ALA A 66 -2.12 8.16 -9.14
N LYS A 67 -2.88 8.18 -10.24
CA LYS A 67 -3.40 9.41 -10.86
C LYS A 67 -4.40 10.18 -9.99
N GLN A 68 -5.02 9.53 -9.00
CA GLN A 68 -5.97 10.13 -8.07
C GLN A 68 -5.32 10.58 -6.74
N GLY A 69 -4.00 10.53 -6.64
CA GLY A 69 -3.27 10.95 -5.43
C GLY A 69 -3.03 9.81 -4.43
N VAL A 70 -3.02 8.54 -4.88
CA VAL A 70 -2.59 7.41 -4.05
C VAL A 70 -1.09 7.16 -4.29
N LEU A 71 -0.27 7.37 -3.27
CA LEU A 71 1.13 6.97 -3.30
C LEU A 71 1.26 5.48 -2.98
N LEU A 72 1.63 4.70 -3.98
CA LEU A 72 1.89 3.26 -3.89
C LEU A 72 3.41 3.05 -3.74
N LEU A 73 3.90 3.06 -2.49
CA LEU A 73 5.33 3.06 -2.17
C LEU A 73 5.75 1.77 -1.48
N ASN A 74 6.77 1.09 -2.01
CA ASN A 74 7.49 0.06 -1.28
C ASN A 74 8.54 0.68 -0.36
N THR A 75 8.76 0.11 0.82
CA THR A 75 9.83 0.57 1.74
C THR A 75 11.21 0.16 1.25
N VAL A 76 11.31 -0.91 0.46
CA VAL A 76 12.49 -1.38 -0.28
C VAL A 76 12.17 -1.30 -1.76
N LEU A 77 12.98 -0.59 -2.56
CA LEU A 77 12.62 -0.26 -3.96
C LEU A 77 13.19 -1.22 -5.00
N THR A 78 14.05 -2.14 -4.60
CA THR A 78 14.64 -3.15 -5.49
C THR A 78 14.60 -4.54 -4.87
N VAL A 79 14.68 -5.55 -5.71
CA VAL A 79 14.71 -6.97 -5.34
C VAL A 79 15.50 -7.73 -6.41
N ASP A 80 16.19 -8.79 -6.04
CA ASP A 80 16.77 -9.72 -7.01
C ASP A 80 15.65 -10.56 -7.66
N GLU A 81 15.77 -10.83 -8.95
CA GLU A 81 14.78 -11.63 -9.66
C GLU A 81 14.71 -13.04 -9.03
N GLY A 82 13.49 -13.47 -8.72
CA GLY A 82 13.20 -14.77 -8.12
C GLY A 82 13.44 -14.86 -6.60
N ASP A 83 14.04 -13.85 -5.95
CA ASP A 83 14.38 -13.89 -4.52
C ASP A 83 13.69 -12.76 -3.72
N ALA A 84 12.47 -13.03 -3.27
CA ALA A 84 11.68 -12.07 -2.50
C ALA A 84 12.42 -11.60 -1.23
N ALA A 85 12.35 -10.31 -0.95
CA ALA A 85 13.00 -9.65 0.18
C ALA A 85 14.54 -9.68 0.17
N SER A 86 15.19 -10.04 -0.94
CA SER A 86 16.65 -10.15 -1.07
C SER A 86 17.38 -8.86 -0.67
N HIS A 87 16.82 -7.70 -0.92
CA HIS A 87 17.41 -6.39 -0.58
C HIS A 87 16.91 -5.80 0.74
N SER A 88 16.01 -6.45 1.46
CA SER A 88 15.43 -5.92 2.70
C SER A 88 16.46 -5.70 3.82
N LYS A 89 17.60 -6.41 3.79
CA LYS A 89 18.70 -6.28 4.76
C LYS A 89 19.97 -5.68 4.17
N LYS A 90 20.12 -5.68 2.85
CA LYS A 90 21.37 -5.33 2.16
C LYS A 90 21.41 -3.89 1.67
N ALA A 91 20.28 -3.37 1.23
CA ALA A 91 20.19 -2.02 0.68
C ALA A 91 19.61 -1.06 1.71
N GLN A 92 20.15 0.16 1.76
CA GLN A 92 19.69 1.19 2.68
C GLN A 92 18.39 1.88 2.20
N TRP A 93 17.52 1.14 1.48
CA TRP A 93 16.29 1.67 0.93
C TRP A 93 15.35 2.21 2.00
N GLU A 94 15.22 1.52 3.13
CA GLU A 94 14.35 1.97 4.23
C GLU A 94 14.76 3.36 4.74
N HIS A 95 16.06 3.67 4.77
CA HIS A 95 16.52 4.99 5.15
C HIS A 95 16.00 6.07 4.19
N PHE A 96 16.13 5.84 2.88
CA PHE A 96 15.63 6.75 1.84
C PHE A 96 14.11 6.90 1.88
N THR A 97 13.38 5.79 1.88
CA THR A 97 11.91 5.82 1.88
C THR A 97 11.33 6.40 3.16
N HIS A 98 11.97 6.19 4.31
CA HIS A 98 11.60 6.86 5.57
C HIS A 98 11.76 8.38 5.49
N HIS A 99 12.76 8.91 4.76
CA HIS A 99 12.86 10.35 4.53
C HIS A 99 11.68 10.89 3.73
N ILE A 100 11.24 10.16 2.68
CA ILE A 100 10.05 10.52 1.90
C ILE A 100 8.83 10.56 2.82
N LEU A 101 8.61 9.50 3.63
CA LEU A 101 7.46 9.42 4.53
C LEU A 101 7.47 10.51 5.60
N LYS A 102 8.65 10.83 6.16
CA LYS A 102 8.81 11.95 7.10
C LYS A 102 8.49 13.30 6.45
N ALA A 103 8.92 13.51 5.21
CA ALA A 103 8.61 14.73 4.47
C ALA A 103 7.09 14.88 4.25
N LEU A 104 6.40 13.81 3.82
CA LEU A 104 4.95 13.80 3.67
C LEU A 104 4.23 14.03 5.00
N ALA A 105 4.68 13.41 6.09
CA ALA A 105 4.09 13.60 7.41
C ALA A 105 4.19 15.05 7.92
N LYS A 106 5.24 15.78 7.52
CA LYS A 106 5.42 17.20 7.87
C LYS A 106 4.42 18.13 7.19
N GLU A 107 3.81 17.74 6.08
CA GLU A 107 2.80 18.56 5.38
C GLU A 107 1.59 18.89 6.27
N LYS A 108 1.34 18.11 7.32
CA LYS A 108 0.26 18.33 8.30
C LYS A 108 -1.12 18.59 7.66
N LYS A 109 -1.37 17.94 6.52
CA LYS A 109 -2.66 17.94 5.84
C LYS A 109 -3.40 16.62 6.07
N PRO A 110 -4.72 16.60 5.97
CA PRO A 110 -5.50 15.37 6.01
C PRO A 110 -5.03 14.38 4.94
N MET A 111 -4.69 13.17 5.37
CA MET A 111 -4.17 12.09 4.53
C MET A 111 -4.46 10.76 5.21
N VAL A 112 -4.72 9.72 4.44
CA VAL A 112 -4.87 8.36 4.97
C VAL A 112 -3.62 7.55 4.66
N VAL A 113 -3.12 6.83 5.65
CA VAL A 113 -2.04 5.86 5.49
C VAL A 113 -2.59 4.46 5.71
N LEU A 114 -2.66 3.66 4.66
CA LEU A 114 -3.02 2.25 4.72
C LEU A 114 -1.76 1.44 5.00
N ALA A 115 -1.60 1.02 6.24
CA ALA A 115 -0.44 0.28 6.71
C ALA A 115 -0.80 -1.21 6.86
N TRP A 116 -0.37 -2.04 5.91
CA TRP A 116 -0.70 -3.45 5.83
C TRP A 116 0.47 -4.34 6.25
N GLY A 117 0.36 -4.91 7.45
CA GLY A 117 1.39 -5.76 8.04
C GLY A 117 2.48 -5.00 8.79
N LYS A 118 3.28 -5.74 9.55
CA LYS A 118 4.23 -5.17 10.54
C LYS A 118 5.25 -4.20 9.95
N HIS A 119 5.76 -4.45 8.74
CA HIS A 119 6.71 -3.54 8.08
C HIS A 119 6.06 -2.19 7.77
N ALA A 120 4.84 -2.20 7.23
CA ALA A 120 4.09 -1.00 6.96
C ALA A 120 3.68 -0.26 8.25
N HIS A 121 3.33 -1.00 9.32
CA HIS A 121 3.04 -0.39 10.64
C HIS A 121 4.24 0.40 11.17
N LYS A 122 5.46 -0.18 11.08
CA LYS A 122 6.70 0.50 11.46
C LYS A 122 6.96 1.75 10.61
N ALA A 123 6.78 1.64 9.30
CA ALA A 123 6.98 2.78 8.40
C ALA A 123 5.94 3.89 8.60
N ALA A 124 4.72 3.56 9.01
CA ALA A 124 3.64 4.52 9.25
C ALA A 124 3.78 5.32 10.56
N GLN A 125 4.75 5.03 11.42
CA GLN A 125 4.94 5.69 12.72
C GLN A 125 5.16 7.22 12.65
N PHE A 126 5.54 7.73 11.48
CA PHE A 126 5.79 9.16 11.28
C PHE A 126 4.50 9.98 11.13
N PHE A 127 3.39 9.32 10.81
CA PHE A 127 2.12 9.98 10.55
C PHE A 127 1.30 10.11 11.84
N THR A 128 0.88 11.35 12.12
CA THR A 128 0.07 11.71 13.28
C THR A 128 -1.01 12.67 12.83
N TYR A 129 -1.97 13.01 13.72
CA TYR A 129 -3.02 13.97 13.39
C TYR A 129 -2.44 15.20 12.65
N PRO A 130 -3.06 15.67 11.57
CA PRO A 130 -4.38 15.31 11.02
C PRO A 130 -4.36 14.09 10.06
N GLN A 131 -3.25 13.37 9.91
CA GLN A 131 -3.23 12.14 9.11
C GLN A 131 -3.86 10.97 9.87
N LYS A 132 -4.58 10.12 9.15
CA LYS A 132 -5.22 8.91 9.67
C LYS A 132 -4.43 7.68 9.27
N VAL A 133 -3.92 6.92 10.25
CA VAL A 133 -3.30 5.60 9.99
C VAL A 133 -4.32 4.50 10.23
N ILE A 134 -4.56 3.66 9.22
CA ILE A 134 -5.39 2.47 9.29
C ILE A 134 -4.48 1.25 9.21
N LYS A 135 -4.34 0.54 10.32
CA LYS A 135 -3.49 -0.65 10.45
C LYS A 135 -4.30 -1.91 10.26
N THR A 136 -3.85 -2.78 9.37
CA THR A 136 -4.41 -4.14 9.21
C THR A 136 -3.27 -5.15 9.09
N SER A 137 -3.59 -6.43 9.10
CA SER A 137 -2.65 -7.47 8.68
C SER A 137 -2.30 -7.32 7.19
N HIS A 138 -1.27 -8.04 6.74
CA HIS A 138 -0.87 -8.01 5.32
C HIS A 138 -1.88 -8.75 4.44
N PRO A 139 -2.20 -8.27 3.23
CA PRO A 139 -3.17 -8.92 2.34
C PRO A 139 -2.70 -10.26 1.74
N SER A 140 -1.47 -10.72 1.98
CA SER A 140 -0.93 -11.96 1.41
C SER A 140 -1.22 -13.21 2.22
N GLY A 141 -1.26 -14.36 1.54
CA GLY A 141 -1.34 -15.70 2.13
C GLY A 141 -2.49 -15.82 3.15
N LEU A 142 -2.24 -16.49 4.27
CA LEU A 142 -3.18 -16.62 5.39
C LEU A 142 -3.12 -15.43 6.36
N ALA A 143 -2.17 -14.52 6.18
CA ALA A 143 -2.00 -13.37 7.06
C ALA A 143 -3.23 -12.45 7.04
N HIS A 144 -3.93 -12.35 5.90
CA HIS A 144 -5.05 -11.43 5.73
C HIS A 144 -6.29 -11.72 6.60
N TYR A 145 -6.34 -12.88 7.26
CA TYR A 145 -7.39 -13.22 8.25
C TYR A 145 -6.96 -13.00 9.70
N ARG A 146 -5.70 -12.64 9.96
CA ARG A 146 -5.17 -12.56 11.31
C ARG A 146 -5.21 -11.13 11.84
N ALA A 147 -5.94 -10.88 12.91
CA ALA A 147 -5.86 -9.65 13.68
C ALA A 147 -4.71 -9.71 14.71
N GLY A 148 -4.30 -8.58 15.23
CA GLY A 148 -3.38 -8.44 16.35
C GLY A 148 -3.95 -7.51 17.42
N ASN A 149 -3.14 -7.18 18.43
CA ASN A 149 -3.60 -6.35 19.54
C ASN A 149 -3.91 -4.91 19.14
N ASP A 150 -3.21 -4.39 18.11
CA ASP A 150 -3.29 -2.98 17.67
C ASP A 150 -3.67 -2.83 16.18
N PHE A 151 -4.10 -3.91 15.52
CA PHE A 151 -4.53 -3.91 14.14
C PHE A 151 -5.60 -4.97 13.86
N SER A 152 -6.49 -4.69 12.90
CA SER A 152 -7.50 -5.64 12.44
C SER A 152 -6.95 -6.62 11.40
N ALA A 153 -7.67 -7.72 11.16
CA ALA A 153 -7.46 -8.52 9.96
C ALA A 153 -7.67 -7.65 8.71
N PHE A 154 -6.94 -7.91 7.63
CA PHE A 154 -7.13 -7.19 6.38
C PHE A 154 -8.51 -7.46 5.77
N SER A 155 -8.88 -8.73 5.67
CA SER A 155 -10.20 -9.13 5.18
C SER A 155 -11.29 -8.75 6.17
N GLY A 156 -12.24 -7.98 5.73
CA GLY A 156 -13.34 -7.44 6.53
C GLY A 156 -12.97 -6.21 7.34
N SER A 157 -11.84 -5.56 7.06
CA SER A 157 -11.40 -4.36 7.76
C SER A 157 -12.14 -3.08 7.35
N ASP A 158 -12.79 -3.10 6.19
CA ASP A 158 -13.38 -1.93 5.55
C ASP A 158 -12.39 -0.76 5.36
N CYS A 159 -11.08 -1.08 5.26
CA CYS A 159 -10.03 -0.07 5.23
C CYS A 159 -10.19 0.93 4.07
N PHE A 160 -10.71 0.51 2.92
CA PHE A 160 -10.98 1.40 1.78
C PHE A 160 -12.20 2.29 2.02
N LEU A 161 -13.28 1.74 2.57
CA LEU A 161 -14.46 2.52 2.95
C LEU A 161 -14.09 3.57 4.00
N ASN A 162 -13.39 3.16 5.06
CA ASN A 162 -12.95 4.04 6.14
C ASN A 162 -12.00 5.14 5.63
N SER A 163 -11.16 4.84 4.61
CA SER A 163 -10.32 5.84 3.96
C SER A 163 -11.15 6.90 3.25
N ASN A 164 -12.12 6.48 2.45
CA ASN A 164 -12.97 7.41 1.71
C ASN A 164 -13.84 8.24 2.65
N LEU A 165 -14.41 7.64 3.69
CA LEU A 165 -15.18 8.39 4.70
C LEU A 165 -14.34 9.46 5.39
N PHE A 166 -13.10 9.15 5.76
CA PHE A 166 -12.18 10.14 6.34
C PHE A 166 -11.90 11.30 5.36
N LEU A 167 -11.58 10.98 4.09
CA LEU A 167 -11.26 12.00 3.09
C LEU A 167 -12.46 12.89 2.71
N LEU A 168 -13.69 12.38 2.84
CA LEU A 168 -14.91 13.16 2.60
C LEU A 168 -15.21 14.16 3.73
N GLN A 169 -14.68 13.93 4.94
CA GLN A 169 -14.88 14.78 6.10
C GLN A 169 -13.82 15.89 6.22
N HIS A 170 -12.76 15.84 5.43
CA HIS A 170 -11.60 16.74 5.50
C HIS A 170 -11.18 17.27 4.14
#